data_4e71761acb7186b40023527bfd1036b7
#
_entry.id   4e71761acb7186b40023527bfd1036b7
#
_cell.length_a   1.000
_cell.length_b   1.000
_cell.length_c   1.000
_cell.angle_alpha   90.00
_cell.angle_beta   90.00
_cell.angle_gamma   90.00
#
_symmetry.space_group_name_H-M   'P 1'
#
loop_
_entity.id
_entity.type
_entity.pdbx_description
1 polymer ?
#
loop_
_entity_poly.entity_id
_entity_poly.type
_entity_poly.pdbx_seq_one_letter_code
_entity_poly.pdbx_strand_id
1 'polypeptide(L)'
;IMVGKTIAAMALVLFFRYPINTALTVGASLAQIGEFSFILATLGVSLKLLSLEGQNLILAGALISITLNSFVFSGIEPVQRWIRERSHLARLLERSGDPLAMLPDEVSQDYLRDQVVIVGHGEVGRRITKQLMAEDIKVVIAEENREIVENLREKGIAAVSGMATDPGVLIQAHIQHARLLVLSPMDILDIHKIVDIAKTLNPEIQVLVCAESKEEAEV
;
A
#
# COMPACT_ATOMS: atom_id res chain seq x y z
N ILE A 1 -6.75 -22.35 -17.32
CA ILE A 1 -7.47 -21.23 -16.69
C ILE A 1 -6.52 -20.51 -15.74
N MET A 2 -5.90 -21.17 -14.73
CA MET A 2 -5.00 -20.52 -13.77
C MET A 2 -3.89 -19.73 -14.45
N VAL A 3 -3.06 -20.37 -15.26
CA VAL A 3 -1.90 -19.72 -15.90
C VAL A 3 -2.29 -18.55 -16.80
N GLY A 4 -3.31 -18.75 -17.66
CA GLY A 4 -3.74 -17.69 -18.59
C GLY A 4 -4.29 -16.45 -17.90
N LYS A 5 -5.13 -16.61 -16.87
CA LYS A 5 -5.67 -15.48 -16.08
C LYS A 5 -4.57 -14.76 -15.32
N THR A 6 -3.65 -15.49 -14.69
CA THR A 6 -2.52 -14.92 -13.95
C THR A 6 -1.64 -14.09 -14.87
N ILE A 7 -1.25 -14.61 -16.04
CA ILE A 7 -0.42 -13.88 -17.00
C ILE A 7 -1.15 -12.63 -17.51
N ALA A 8 -2.43 -12.75 -17.85
CA ALA A 8 -3.21 -11.61 -18.33
C ALA A 8 -3.36 -10.52 -17.26
N ALA A 9 -3.64 -10.92 -16.02
CA ALA A 9 -3.74 -9.98 -14.89
C ALA A 9 -2.39 -9.29 -14.61
N MET A 10 -1.30 -10.06 -14.58
CA MET A 10 0.05 -9.49 -14.41
C MET A 10 0.40 -8.52 -15.54
N ALA A 11 0.13 -8.90 -16.80
CA ALA A 11 0.40 -8.04 -17.94
C ALA A 11 -0.38 -6.72 -17.86
N LEU A 12 -1.66 -6.79 -17.45
CA LEU A 12 -2.48 -5.60 -17.26
C LEU A 12 -1.94 -4.67 -16.17
N VAL A 13 -1.58 -5.22 -15.01
CA VAL A 13 -1.03 -4.45 -13.88
C VAL A 13 0.30 -3.79 -14.28
N LEU A 14 1.18 -4.52 -14.98
CA LEU A 14 2.45 -3.99 -15.49
C LEU A 14 2.23 -2.95 -16.59
N PHE A 15 1.21 -3.11 -17.43
CA PHE A 15 0.85 -2.10 -18.44
C PHE A 15 0.45 -0.77 -17.81
N PHE A 16 -0.28 -0.81 -16.68
CA PHE A 16 -0.59 0.37 -15.88
C PHE A 16 0.58 0.85 -15.00
N ARG A 17 1.78 0.29 -15.21
CA ARG A 17 3.02 0.69 -14.54
C ARG A 17 3.07 0.49 -13.02
N TYR A 18 2.25 -0.41 -12.48
CA TYR A 18 2.35 -0.81 -11.09
C TYR A 18 3.57 -1.71 -10.83
N PRO A 19 4.09 -1.75 -9.59
CA PRO A 19 5.23 -2.57 -9.21
C PRO A 19 5.01 -4.06 -9.49
N ILE A 20 6.09 -4.78 -9.77
CA ILE A 20 6.04 -6.23 -10.03
C ILE A 20 5.44 -7.02 -8.86
N ASN A 21 5.65 -6.55 -7.63
CA ASN A 21 5.03 -7.14 -6.44
C ASN A 21 3.50 -7.11 -6.54
N THR A 22 2.93 -5.95 -6.85
CA THR A 22 1.50 -5.78 -7.07
C THR A 22 1.00 -6.68 -8.21
N ALA A 23 1.76 -6.78 -9.31
CA ALA A 23 1.40 -7.63 -10.43
C ALA A 23 1.38 -9.12 -10.05
N LEU A 24 2.36 -9.60 -9.28
CA LEU A 24 2.39 -10.97 -8.78
C LEU A 24 1.24 -11.28 -7.82
N THR A 25 0.97 -10.36 -6.88
CA THR A 25 -0.12 -10.51 -5.91
C THR A 25 -1.49 -10.51 -6.59
N VAL A 26 -1.76 -9.57 -7.49
CA VAL A 26 -3.02 -9.53 -8.25
C VAL A 26 -3.17 -10.75 -9.15
N GLY A 27 -2.08 -11.16 -9.83
CA GLY A 27 -2.06 -12.36 -10.65
C GLY A 27 -2.39 -13.62 -9.85
N ALA A 28 -1.81 -13.78 -8.66
CA ALA A 28 -2.08 -14.90 -7.76
C ALA A 28 -3.52 -14.86 -7.23
N SER A 29 -4.03 -13.68 -6.84
CA SER A 29 -5.41 -13.50 -6.34
C SER A 29 -6.45 -13.91 -7.39
N LEU A 30 -6.19 -13.66 -8.65
CA LEU A 30 -7.09 -13.97 -9.76
C LEU A 30 -6.87 -15.37 -10.34
N ALA A 31 -5.89 -16.14 -9.85
CA ALA A 31 -5.54 -17.46 -10.40
C ALA A 31 -6.66 -18.49 -10.23
N GLN A 32 -7.42 -18.42 -9.16
CA GLN A 32 -8.49 -19.40 -8.85
C GLN A 32 -9.76 -19.18 -9.68
N ILE A 33 -10.59 -20.23 -9.77
CA ILE A 33 -11.92 -20.15 -10.35
C ILE A 33 -12.84 -19.47 -9.34
N GLY A 34 -13.51 -18.40 -9.75
CA GLY A 34 -14.44 -17.66 -8.90
C GLY A 34 -15.81 -18.33 -8.77
N GLU A 35 -16.57 -17.96 -7.74
CA GLU A 35 -17.88 -18.51 -7.42
C GLU A 35 -18.92 -18.33 -8.54
N PHE A 36 -18.84 -17.26 -9.32
CA PHE A 36 -19.73 -17.05 -10.47
C PHE A 36 -19.63 -18.16 -11.53
N SER A 37 -18.49 -18.85 -11.61
CA SER A 37 -18.33 -19.97 -12.52
C SER A 37 -19.25 -21.15 -12.15
N PHE A 38 -19.55 -21.35 -10.87
CA PHE A 38 -20.48 -22.38 -10.41
C PHE A 38 -21.92 -22.02 -10.77
N ILE A 39 -22.30 -20.76 -10.61
CA ILE A 39 -23.63 -20.26 -10.98
C ILE A 39 -23.84 -20.43 -12.48
N LEU A 40 -22.86 -20.01 -13.29
CA LEU A 40 -22.93 -20.16 -14.75
C LEU A 40 -22.95 -21.62 -15.19
N ALA A 41 -22.19 -22.49 -14.54
CA ALA A 41 -22.19 -23.93 -14.85
C ALA A 41 -23.56 -24.58 -14.54
N THR A 42 -24.17 -24.23 -13.39
CA THR A 42 -25.50 -24.71 -13.02
C THR A 42 -26.57 -24.19 -13.99
N LEU A 43 -26.52 -22.93 -14.36
CA LEU A 43 -27.42 -22.32 -15.35
C LEU A 43 -27.23 -22.99 -16.72
N GLY A 44 -25.97 -23.21 -17.14
CA GLY A 44 -25.67 -23.90 -18.40
C GLY A 44 -26.27 -25.31 -18.48
N VAL A 45 -26.24 -26.06 -17.38
CA VAL A 45 -26.89 -27.38 -17.32
C VAL A 45 -28.40 -27.25 -17.37
N SER A 46 -29.01 -26.32 -16.63
CA SER A 46 -30.46 -26.09 -16.62
C SER A 46 -31.01 -25.73 -18.00
N LEU A 47 -30.22 -24.93 -18.76
CA LEU A 47 -30.54 -24.55 -20.13
C LEU A 47 -30.14 -25.59 -21.18
N LYS A 48 -29.63 -26.76 -20.77
CA LYS A 48 -29.15 -27.85 -21.64
C LYS A 48 -28.01 -27.43 -22.60
N LEU A 49 -27.26 -26.36 -22.24
CA LEU A 49 -26.10 -25.88 -22.97
C LEU A 49 -24.81 -26.54 -22.50
N LEU A 50 -24.79 -27.09 -21.29
CA LEU A 50 -23.67 -27.80 -20.68
C LEU A 50 -24.12 -29.19 -20.22
N SER A 51 -23.29 -30.21 -20.45
CA SER A 51 -23.53 -31.55 -19.89
C SER A 51 -23.18 -31.59 -18.38
N LEU A 52 -23.79 -32.54 -17.69
CA LEU A 52 -23.45 -32.83 -16.27
C LEU A 52 -21.96 -33.18 -16.09
N GLU A 53 -21.37 -33.86 -17.04
CA GLU A 53 -19.95 -34.20 -17.05
C GLU A 53 -19.10 -32.92 -17.15
N GLY A 54 -19.50 -31.97 -18.01
CA GLY A 54 -18.85 -30.65 -18.14
C GLY A 54 -18.91 -29.85 -16.84
N GLN A 55 -20.07 -29.87 -16.16
CA GLN A 55 -20.21 -29.23 -14.85
C GLN A 55 -19.29 -29.89 -13.81
N ASN A 56 -19.22 -31.20 -13.74
CA ASN A 56 -18.36 -31.93 -12.81
C ASN A 56 -16.87 -31.63 -13.05
N LEU A 57 -16.43 -31.46 -14.30
CA LEU A 57 -15.08 -31.06 -14.65
C LEU A 57 -14.78 -29.65 -14.18
N ILE A 58 -15.72 -28.72 -14.31
CA ILE A 58 -15.57 -27.33 -13.80
C ILE A 58 -15.45 -27.35 -12.28
N LEU A 59 -16.28 -28.12 -11.57
CA LEU A 59 -16.23 -28.28 -10.12
C LEU A 59 -14.88 -28.83 -9.65
N ALA A 60 -14.43 -29.92 -10.29
CA ALA A 60 -13.14 -30.54 -9.97
C ALA A 60 -11.98 -29.55 -10.21
N GLY A 61 -11.99 -28.85 -11.34
CA GLY A 61 -11.00 -27.84 -11.66
C GLY A 61 -11.00 -26.66 -10.67
N ALA A 62 -12.17 -26.27 -10.17
CA ALA A 62 -12.30 -25.24 -9.17
C ALA A 62 -11.71 -25.66 -7.82
N LEU A 63 -12.05 -26.85 -7.33
CA LEU A 63 -11.49 -27.38 -6.08
C LEU A 63 -9.97 -27.49 -6.13
N ILE A 64 -9.43 -27.99 -7.24
CA ILE A 64 -7.97 -28.06 -7.46
C ILE A 64 -7.37 -26.67 -7.48
N SER A 65 -7.98 -25.71 -8.19
CA SER A 65 -7.44 -24.34 -8.30
C SER A 65 -7.45 -23.59 -6.95
N ILE A 66 -8.49 -23.78 -6.14
CA ILE A 66 -8.58 -23.19 -4.79
C ILE A 66 -7.50 -23.78 -3.88
N THR A 67 -7.34 -25.11 -3.90
CA THR A 67 -6.32 -25.79 -3.09
C THR A 67 -4.91 -25.35 -3.49
N LEU A 68 -4.62 -25.30 -4.79
CA LEU A 68 -3.31 -24.91 -5.30
C LEU A 68 -3.02 -23.42 -5.09
N ASN A 69 -4.03 -22.59 -4.95
CA ASN A 69 -3.85 -21.14 -4.80
C ASN A 69 -3.03 -20.78 -3.55
N SER A 70 -3.20 -21.52 -2.46
CA SER A 70 -2.39 -21.33 -1.24
C SER A 70 -0.90 -21.53 -1.50
N PHE A 71 -0.53 -22.50 -2.34
CA PHE A 71 0.87 -22.72 -2.74
C PHE A 71 1.38 -21.65 -3.68
N VAL A 72 0.51 -21.11 -4.55
CA VAL A 72 0.86 -19.97 -5.42
C VAL A 72 1.21 -18.75 -4.58
N PHE A 73 0.41 -18.42 -3.56
CA PHE A 73 0.72 -17.31 -2.64
C PHE A 73 2.02 -17.53 -1.88
N SER A 74 2.26 -18.73 -1.35
CA SER A 74 3.52 -19.05 -0.67
C SER A 74 4.74 -18.95 -1.60
N GLY A 75 4.54 -19.10 -2.89
CA GLY A 75 5.58 -18.97 -3.91
C GLY A 75 5.90 -17.50 -4.29
N ILE A 76 5.08 -16.52 -3.94
CA ILE A 76 5.28 -15.13 -4.35
C ILE A 76 6.60 -14.58 -3.80
N GLU A 77 6.85 -14.71 -2.50
CA GLU A 77 8.06 -14.18 -1.87
C GLU A 77 9.37 -14.77 -2.44
N PRO A 78 9.53 -16.10 -2.57
CA PRO A 78 10.74 -16.66 -3.16
C PRO A 78 10.91 -16.30 -4.64
N VAL A 79 9.81 -16.19 -5.40
CA VAL A 79 9.84 -15.75 -6.80
C VAL A 79 10.28 -14.29 -6.89
N GLN A 80 9.78 -13.42 -6.05
CA GLN A 80 10.22 -12.02 -5.97
C GLN A 80 11.72 -11.91 -5.68
N ARG A 81 12.20 -12.65 -4.66
CA ARG A 81 13.63 -12.70 -4.31
C ARG A 81 14.49 -13.15 -5.50
N TRP A 82 14.07 -14.22 -6.15
CA TRP A 82 14.77 -14.76 -7.32
C TRP A 82 14.80 -13.77 -8.50
N ILE A 83 13.69 -13.08 -8.77
CA ILE A 83 13.58 -12.04 -9.80
C ILE A 83 14.50 -10.86 -9.48
N ARG A 84 14.56 -10.41 -8.24
CA ARG A 84 15.42 -9.31 -7.78
C ARG A 84 16.90 -9.63 -7.94
N GLU A 85 17.30 -10.87 -7.64
CA GLU A 85 18.70 -11.29 -7.70
C GLU A 85 19.22 -11.49 -9.14
N ARG A 86 18.35 -11.86 -10.07
CA ARG A 86 18.78 -12.38 -11.38
C ARG A 86 18.52 -11.47 -12.57
N SER A 87 17.65 -10.50 -12.47
CA SER A 87 17.21 -9.72 -13.63
C SER A 87 17.51 -8.23 -13.52
N HIS A 88 18.38 -7.76 -14.42
CA HIS A 88 18.59 -6.32 -14.63
C HIS A 88 17.30 -5.64 -15.15
N LEU A 89 16.47 -6.37 -15.91
CA LEU A 89 15.16 -5.96 -16.38
C LEU A 89 14.14 -5.86 -15.23
N ALA A 90 14.24 -6.72 -14.20
CA ALA A 90 13.41 -6.62 -13.02
C ALA A 90 13.72 -5.36 -12.22
N ARG A 91 14.98 -4.93 -12.13
CA ARG A 91 15.37 -3.65 -11.55
C ARG A 91 14.89 -2.45 -12.39
N LEU A 92 14.72 -2.63 -13.69
CA LEU A 92 14.13 -1.59 -14.56
C LEU A 92 12.60 -1.57 -14.52
N LEU A 93 11.96 -2.74 -14.30
CA LEU A 93 10.51 -2.90 -14.08
C LEU A 93 10.12 -2.69 -12.61
N GLU A 94 11.02 -2.97 -11.70
CA GLU A 94 11.04 -2.46 -10.34
C GLU A 94 11.52 -1.00 -10.44
N ARG A 95 10.69 -0.17 -11.06
CA ARG A 95 10.91 1.27 -11.02
C ARG A 95 11.08 1.63 -9.56
N SER A 96 12.28 2.06 -9.28
CA SER A 96 12.73 2.67 -8.05
C SER A 96 11.56 3.38 -7.38
N GLY A 97 11.12 2.86 -6.24
CA GLY A 97 10.09 3.45 -5.41
C GLY A 97 8.90 4.03 -6.16
N ASP A 98 7.72 3.71 -5.73
CA ASP A 98 6.54 4.50 -6.07
C ASP A 98 6.93 5.99 -6.08
N PRO A 99 6.76 6.73 -7.19
CA PRO A 99 7.12 8.16 -7.22
C PRO A 99 6.47 8.94 -6.07
N LEU A 100 5.35 8.43 -5.54
CA LEU A 100 4.67 9.01 -4.40
C LEU A 100 5.23 8.53 -3.05
N ALA A 101 5.97 7.43 -3.00
CA ALA A 101 6.66 6.97 -1.80
C ALA A 101 7.95 7.76 -1.49
N MET A 102 8.46 8.54 -2.45
CA MET A 102 9.60 9.43 -2.28
C MET A 102 9.11 10.88 -2.31
N LEU A 103 9.71 11.77 -1.53
CA LEU A 103 9.43 13.20 -1.67
C LEU A 103 9.84 13.70 -3.06
N PRO A 104 9.13 14.69 -3.63
CA PRO A 104 9.55 15.35 -4.86
C PRO A 104 10.94 15.97 -4.71
N ASP A 105 11.78 15.85 -5.75
CA ASP A 105 13.14 16.45 -5.79
C ASP A 105 13.13 17.98 -5.63
N GLU A 106 11.98 18.60 -5.85
CA GLU A 106 11.75 20.03 -5.73
C GLU A 106 11.69 20.53 -4.27
N VAL A 107 11.51 19.61 -3.30
CA VAL A 107 11.49 19.97 -1.87
C VAL A 107 12.91 20.22 -1.40
N SER A 108 13.21 21.49 -1.09
CA SER A 108 14.55 21.88 -0.67
C SER A 108 14.98 21.21 0.63
N GLN A 109 16.26 20.89 0.78
CA GLN A 109 16.79 20.29 2.01
C GLN A 109 16.60 21.19 3.24
N ASP A 110 16.54 22.51 3.06
CA ASP A 110 16.25 23.45 4.14
C ASP A 110 14.77 23.37 4.60
N TYR A 111 13.87 22.93 3.71
CA TYR A 111 12.48 22.68 4.07
C TYR A 111 12.34 21.44 4.98
N LEU A 112 13.24 20.48 4.82
CA LEU A 112 13.25 19.19 5.53
C LEU A 112 14.05 19.23 6.85
N ARG A 113 14.23 20.42 7.42
CA ARG A 113 14.82 20.62 8.75
C ARG A 113 13.84 21.35 9.63
N ASP A 114 13.69 20.86 10.86
CA ASP A 114 12.81 21.43 11.90
C ASP A 114 11.33 21.45 11.50
N GLN A 115 10.97 20.58 10.53
CA GLN A 115 9.58 20.42 10.05
C GLN A 115 8.75 19.61 11.02
N VAL A 116 7.43 19.68 10.84
CA VAL A 116 6.44 18.82 11.48
C VAL A 116 6.07 17.70 10.52
N VAL A 117 6.21 16.46 10.95
CA VAL A 117 5.72 15.28 10.20
C VAL A 117 4.33 14.93 10.72
N ILE A 118 3.35 14.86 9.82
CA ILE A 118 1.97 14.47 10.14
C ILE A 118 1.69 13.12 9.50
N VAL A 119 1.26 12.16 10.29
CA VAL A 119 0.81 10.85 9.82
C VAL A 119 -0.71 10.83 9.76
N GLY A 120 -1.23 10.57 8.56
CA GLY A 120 -2.66 10.59 8.25
C GLY A 120 -3.18 11.98 7.91
N HIS A 121 -3.90 12.08 6.79
CA HIS A 121 -4.49 13.33 6.30
C HIS A 121 -6.03 13.25 6.21
N GLY A 122 -6.65 12.61 7.19
CA GLY A 122 -8.09 12.61 7.42
C GLY A 122 -8.60 14.00 7.86
N GLU A 123 -9.73 14.05 8.54
CA GLU A 123 -10.34 15.32 8.96
C GLU A 123 -9.45 16.08 9.93
N VAL A 124 -8.90 15.40 10.95
CA VAL A 124 -8.01 16.00 11.96
C VAL A 124 -6.69 16.44 11.33
N GLY A 125 -6.03 15.55 10.57
CA GLY A 125 -4.76 15.85 9.91
C GLY A 125 -4.86 17.06 8.97
N ARG A 126 -5.97 17.18 8.22
CA ARG A 126 -6.22 18.36 7.36
C ARG A 126 -6.34 19.66 8.14
N ARG A 127 -7.03 19.63 9.27
CA ARG A 127 -7.20 20.83 10.12
C ARG A 127 -5.87 21.28 10.67
N ILE A 128 -5.06 20.35 11.19
CA ILE A 128 -3.74 20.61 11.73
C ILE A 128 -2.80 21.15 10.62
N THR A 129 -2.75 20.48 9.47
CA THR A 129 -1.95 20.92 8.32
C THR A 129 -2.27 22.37 7.94
N LYS A 130 -3.57 22.68 7.80
CA LYS A 130 -4.01 24.03 7.44
C LYS A 130 -3.59 25.08 8.47
N GLN A 131 -3.68 24.76 9.76
CA GLN A 131 -3.30 25.67 10.84
C GLN A 131 -1.78 25.91 10.86
N LEU A 132 -0.99 24.85 10.78
CA LEU A 132 0.48 24.96 10.77
C LEU A 132 0.99 25.73 9.54
N MET A 133 0.42 25.47 8.38
CA MET A 133 0.76 26.21 7.16
C MET A 133 0.36 27.69 7.24
N ALA A 134 -0.73 28.04 7.92
CA ALA A 134 -1.13 29.43 8.14
C ALA A 134 -0.14 30.18 9.04
N GLU A 135 0.61 29.46 9.87
CA GLU A 135 1.68 30.00 10.74
C GLU A 135 3.08 29.86 10.10
N ASP A 136 3.15 29.56 8.79
CA ASP A 136 4.40 29.36 8.03
C ASP A 136 5.29 28.22 8.58
N ILE A 137 4.68 27.24 9.23
CA ILE A 137 5.37 26.06 9.75
C ILE A 137 5.49 25.03 8.63
N LYS A 138 6.69 24.51 8.42
CA LYS A 138 7.01 23.48 7.44
C LYS A 138 6.36 22.14 7.82
N VAL A 139 5.65 21.54 6.89
CA VAL A 139 4.91 20.30 7.12
C VAL A 139 5.25 19.27 6.06
N VAL A 140 5.49 18.03 6.48
CA VAL A 140 5.58 16.86 5.60
C VAL A 140 4.51 15.86 6.02
N ILE A 141 3.74 15.37 5.07
CA ILE A 141 2.62 14.47 5.33
C ILE A 141 2.97 13.06 4.89
N ALA A 142 2.78 12.08 5.76
CA ALA A 142 2.79 10.65 5.45
C ALA A 142 1.34 10.15 5.42
N GLU A 143 0.88 9.68 4.26
CA GLU A 143 -0.51 9.28 4.03
C GLU A 143 -0.55 8.01 3.19
N GLU A 144 -1.40 7.06 3.57
CA GLU A 144 -1.53 5.78 2.89
C GLU A 144 -2.29 5.92 1.57
N ASN A 145 -3.31 6.78 1.54
CA ASN A 145 -4.14 6.99 0.36
C ASN A 145 -3.40 7.82 -0.70
N ARG A 146 -3.06 7.15 -1.80
CA ARG A 146 -2.34 7.74 -2.94
C ARG A 146 -3.02 8.96 -3.55
N GLU A 147 -4.34 8.92 -3.70
CA GLU A 147 -5.11 10.02 -4.27
C GLU A 147 -5.00 11.29 -3.42
N ILE A 148 -5.00 11.11 -2.08
CA ILE A 148 -4.78 12.22 -1.15
C ILE A 148 -3.36 12.78 -1.32
N VAL A 149 -2.34 11.92 -1.44
CA VAL A 149 -0.94 12.34 -1.64
C VAL A 149 -0.77 13.09 -2.96
N GLU A 150 -1.37 12.62 -4.06
CA GLU A 150 -1.36 13.30 -5.35
C GLU A 150 -1.96 14.70 -5.24
N ASN A 151 -3.14 14.83 -4.65
CA ASN A 151 -3.82 16.11 -4.41
C ASN A 151 -3.01 17.08 -3.52
N LEU A 152 -2.28 16.56 -2.53
CA LEU A 152 -1.41 17.37 -1.68
C LEU A 152 -0.24 17.93 -2.46
N ARG A 153 0.40 17.11 -3.28
CA ARG A 153 1.53 17.51 -4.13
C ARG A 153 1.14 18.52 -5.20
N GLU A 154 -0.03 18.36 -5.82
CA GLU A 154 -0.58 19.35 -6.75
C GLU A 154 -0.77 20.73 -6.10
N LYS A 155 -1.02 20.76 -4.79
CA LYS A 155 -1.12 21.99 -4.00
C LYS A 155 0.23 22.49 -3.46
N GLY A 156 1.33 21.86 -3.85
CA GLY A 156 2.68 22.21 -3.38
C GLY A 156 2.99 21.77 -1.95
N ILE A 157 2.20 20.86 -1.37
CA ILE A 157 2.41 20.35 -0.02
C ILE A 157 3.28 19.09 -0.10
N ALA A 158 4.37 19.06 0.67
CA ALA A 158 5.27 17.92 0.75
C ALA A 158 4.53 16.70 1.35
N ALA A 159 4.42 15.62 0.59
CA ALA A 159 3.73 14.42 1.03
C ALA A 159 4.39 13.15 0.48
N VAL A 160 4.39 12.08 1.27
CA VAL A 160 4.85 10.73 0.91
C VAL A 160 3.73 9.73 1.07
N SER A 161 3.63 8.81 0.12
CA SER A 161 2.63 7.73 0.15
C SER A 161 3.20 6.49 0.81
N GLY A 162 2.46 5.93 1.74
CA GLY A 162 2.75 4.65 2.36
C GLY A 162 2.25 4.55 3.80
N MET A 163 2.32 3.34 4.33
CA MET A 163 1.98 3.07 5.74
C MET A 163 3.11 3.56 6.63
N ALA A 164 2.83 4.44 7.59
CA ALA A 164 3.84 4.98 8.51
C ALA A 164 4.40 3.92 9.48
N THR A 165 3.79 2.74 9.56
CA THR A 165 4.33 1.55 10.23
C THR A 165 5.49 0.90 9.46
N ASP A 166 5.77 1.36 8.22
CA ASP A 166 6.99 1.03 7.49
C ASP A 166 8.06 2.11 7.77
N PRO A 167 9.22 1.73 8.33
CA PRO A 167 10.32 2.68 8.59
C PRO A 167 10.73 3.48 7.35
N GLY A 168 10.62 2.90 6.16
CA GLY A 168 10.94 3.55 4.90
C GLY A 168 10.13 4.82 4.66
N VAL A 169 8.85 4.84 5.01
CA VAL A 169 7.97 6.00 4.87
C VAL A 169 8.39 7.15 5.78
N LEU A 170 8.72 6.86 7.04
CA LEU A 170 9.20 7.88 7.98
C LEU A 170 10.58 8.41 7.59
N ILE A 171 11.46 7.56 7.06
CA ILE A 171 12.76 7.99 6.51
C ILE A 171 12.54 8.93 5.32
N GLN A 172 11.64 8.62 4.41
CA GLN A 172 11.29 9.48 3.29
C GLN A 172 10.62 10.79 3.72
N ALA A 173 9.88 10.79 4.84
CA ALA A 173 9.35 11.99 5.44
C ALA A 173 10.42 12.82 6.20
N HIS A 174 11.69 12.39 6.16
CA HIS A 174 12.82 13.02 6.85
C HIS A 174 12.61 13.19 8.36
N ILE A 175 12.04 12.16 9.01
CA ILE A 175 11.75 12.16 10.45
C ILE A 175 13.00 12.45 11.32
N GLN A 176 14.19 12.11 10.81
CA GLN A 176 15.48 12.31 11.50
C GLN A 176 15.77 13.79 11.82
N HIS A 177 15.22 14.71 11.04
CA HIS A 177 15.41 16.15 11.18
C HIS A 177 14.13 16.89 11.60
N ALA A 178 13.06 16.14 11.83
CA ALA A 178 11.79 16.70 12.28
C ALA A 178 11.85 17.04 13.78
N ARG A 179 11.19 18.13 14.17
CA ARG A 179 11.02 18.53 15.57
C ARG A 179 9.82 17.85 16.22
N LEU A 180 8.76 17.59 15.45
CA LEU A 180 7.50 17.08 15.95
C LEU A 180 6.91 16.05 14.98
N LEU A 181 6.43 14.95 15.53
CA LEU A 181 5.60 13.97 14.85
C LEU A 181 4.17 14.10 15.37
N VAL A 182 3.22 14.31 14.48
CA VAL A 182 1.79 14.35 14.82
C VAL A 182 1.13 13.11 14.23
N LEU A 183 0.50 12.32 15.07
CA LEU A 183 -0.27 11.16 14.68
C LEU A 183 -1.76 11.52 14.69
N SER A 184 -2.40 11.47 13.53
CA SER A 184 -3.87 11.57 13.43
C SER A 184 -4.51 10.36 14.10
N PRO A 185 -5.80 10.39 14.47
CA PRO A 185 -6.48 9.25 15.06
C PRO A 185 -6.33 7.99 14.20
N MET A 186 -5.84 6.90 14.81
CA MET A 186 -5.60 5.60 14.18
C MET A 186 -5.55 4.51 15.25
N ASP A 187 -5.38 3.26 14.85
CA ASP A 187 -5.29 2.14 15.79
C ASP A 187 -4.11 2.28 16.76
N ILE A 188 -4.34 1.95 18.04
CA ILE A 188 -3.34 2.05 19.12
C ILE A 188 -2.09 1.24 18.83
N LEU A 189 -2.23 0.06 18.20
CA LEU A 189 -1.08 -0.80 17.86
C LEU A 189 -0.19 -0.12 16.82
N ASP A 190 -0.79 0.56 15.85
CA ASP A 190 -0.06 1.32 14.85
C ASP A 190 0.63 2.53 15.47
N ILE A 191 -0.03 3.23 16.39
CA ILE A 191 0.56 4.35 17.14
C ILE A 191 1.85 3.90 17.85
N HIS A 192 1.80 2.81 18.62
CA HIS A 192 2.98 2.30 19.34
C HIS A 192 4.12 1.98 18.37
N LYS A 193 3.82 1.26 17.29
CA LYS A 193 4.81 0.88 16.30
C LYS A 193 5.46 2.10 15.62
N ILE A 194 4.66 3.09 15.25
CA ILE A 194 5.14 4.32 14.62
C ILE A 194 6.02 5.12 15.60
N VAL A 195 5.61 5.23 16.84
CA VAL A 195 6.38 5.92 17.90
C VAL A 195 7.72 5.25 18.12
N ASP A 196 7.76 3.92 18.21
CA ASP A 196 9.00 3.15 18.39
C ASP A 196 9.97 3.36 17.22
N ILE A 197 9.46 3.32 15.99
CA ILE A 197 10.26 3.59 14.78
C ILE A 197 10.77 5.04 14.80
N ALA A 198 9.89 6.01 15.07
CA ALA A 198 10.24 7.42 15.09
C ALA A 198 11.31 7.72 16.14
N LYS A 199 11.18 7.18 17.35
CA LYS A 199 12.16 7.31 18.43
C LYS A 199 13.48 6.62 18.11
N THR A 200 13.47 5.52 17.38
CA THR A 200 14.69 4.85 16.91
C THR A 200 15.43 5.71 15.87
N LEU A 201 14.71 6.37 14.97
CA LEU A 201 15.27 7.21 13.91
C LEU A 201 15.64 8.62 14.40
N ASN A 202 14.93 9.14 15.40
CA ASN A 202 15.13 10.45 16.01
C ASN A 202 14.77 10.40 17.50
N PRO A 203 15.72 10.12 18.39
CA PRO A 203 15.48 10.01 19.83
C PRO A 203 14.88 11.27 20.47
N GLU A 204 15.19 12.45 19.94
CA GLU A 204 14.77 13.75 20.47
C GLU A 204 13.38 14.20 19.94
N ILE A 205 12.77 13.43 19.03
CA ILE A 205 11.51 13.84 18.43
C ILE A 205 10.40 13.94 19.48
N GLN A 206 9.66 15.04 19.42
CA GLN A 206 8.41 15.17 20.18
C GLN A 206 7.31 14.45 19.43
N VAL A 207 6.42 13.77 20.14
CA VAL A 207 5.28 13.06 19.54
C VAL A 207 3.99 13.60 20.13
N LEU A 208 3.06 13.98 19.24
CA LEU A 208 1.72 14.38 19.58
C LEU A 208 0.75 13.37 18.97
N VAL A 209 -0.01 12.70 19.80
CA VAL A 209 -1.06 11.77 19.39
C VAL A 209 -2.41 12.47 19.49
N CYS A 210 -3.18 12.41 18.42
CA CYS A 210 -4.55 12.94 18.40
C CYS A 210 -5.52 11.80 18.67
N ALA A 211 -6.36 11.94 19.69
CA ALA A 211 -7.42 11.00 20.00
C ALA A 211 -8.76 11.49 19.44
N GLU A 212 -9.64 10.59 19.05
CA GLU A 212 -11.01 10.93 18.62
C GLU A 212 -11.92 11.26 19.80
N SER A 213 -11.63 10.69 20.99
CA SER A 213 -12.41 10.86 22.20
C SER A 213 -11.55 11.14 23.42
N LYS A 214 -12.17 11.65 24.51
CA LYS A 214 -11.46 11.83 25.79
C LYS A 214 -11.07 10.50 26.43
N GLU A 215 -11.83 9.44 26.17
CA GLU A 215 -11.55 8.10 26.70
C GLU A 215 -10.31 7.48 26.06
N GLU A 216 -10.05 7.76 24.78
CA GLU A 216 -8.81 7.34 24.11
C GLU A 216 -7.58 8.15 24.55
N ALA A 217 -7.75 9.36 25.01
CA ALA A 217 -6.66 10.21 25.45
C ALA A 217 -6.12 9.84 26.86
N GLU A 218 -6.82 8.98 27.60
CA GLU A 218 -6.44 8.55 28.96
C GLU A 218 -5.71 7.18 28.99
N VAL A 219 -5.53 6.52 27.81
CA VAL A 219 -4.83 5.26 27.65
C VAL A 219 -3.39 5.49 27.21
#